data_853fdb3d90226c2cc6366dbe21b65193
#
_entry.id   853fdb3d90226c2cc6366dbe21b65193
#
_cell.length_a   1.000
_cell.length_b   1.000
_cell.length_c   1.000
_cell.angle_alpha   90.00
_cell.angle_beta   90.00
_cell.angle_gamma   90.00
#
_symmetry.space_group_name_H-M   'P 1'
#
loop_
_entity.id
_entity.type
_entity.pdbx_description
1 polymer ?
#
loop_
_entity_poly.entity_id
_entity_poly.type
_entity_poly.pdbx_seq_one_letter_code
_entity_poly.pdbx_strand_id
1 'polypeptide(L)'
;MHCIKPHWLMAAILLTSPSAMATVDGERAELKLIQRHIQKLYYLIDRAEQEADVRQSHQFYYDALRADLADIESGIDVYLNPSRAGAKPVRPLSGDYLLGQGNE
;
A
#
# COMPACT_ATOMS: atom_id res chain seq x y z
N MET A 1 21.84 -0.61 -58.49
CA MET A 1 21.47 -0.71 -58.02
C MET A 1 21.41 -1.04 -57.00
N HIS A 2 21.51 -0.85 -56.32
CA HIS A 2 21.48 -1.23 -55.33
C HIS A 2 20.91 -0.59 -54.47
N CYS A 3 20.58 -0.95 -53.89
CA CYS A 3 19.83 -0.59 -53.11
C CYS A 3 20.25 -0.34 -51.90
N ILE A 4 20.03 0.59 -51.37
CA ILE A 4 20.38 0.84 -50.19
C ILE A 4 19.53 0.40 -49.28
N LYS A 5 19.79 -0.15 -48.39
CA LYS A 5 18.98 -0.55 -47.49
C LYS A 5 18.80 0.31 -46.44
N PRO A 6 17.83 0.73 -46.01
CA PRO A 6 17.52 1.61 -44.99
C PRO A 6 17.50 0.97 -43.67
N HIS A 7 18.00 -0.13 -43.56
CA HIS A 7 17.85 -0.71 -42.29
C HIS A 7 18.49 0.08 -41.20
N TRP A 8 19.34 0.95 -41.54
CA TRP A 8 19.98 1.64 -40.50
C TRP A 8 19.07 2.62 -39.88
N LEU A 9 17.99 2.86 -40.45
CA LEU A 9 17.14 3.82 -39.91
C LEU A 9 16.53 3.33 -38.70
N MET A 10 16.46 2.17 -38.46
CA MET A 10 15.75 1.77 -37.32
C MET A 10 16.43 2.05 -36.08
N ALA A 11 17.58 2.27 -36.04
CA ALA A 11 18.20 2.48 -34.84
C ALA A 11 17.82 3.63 -34.09
N ALA A 12 17.27 4.52 -34.64
CA ALA A 12 16.99 5.69 -33.97
C ALA A 12 15.90 5.67 -33.07
N ILE A 13 15.11 4.81 -33.06
CA ILE A 13 14.02 4.88 -32.28
C ILE A 13 14.12 4.63 -30.93
N LEU A 14 14.94 4.07 -30.49
CA LEU A 14 14.86 3.75 -29.18
C LEU A 14 15.08 4.61 -28.20
N LEU A 15 15.56 5.50 -28.29
CA LEU A 15 15.80 6.26 -27.23
C LEU A 15 14.85 6.97 -26.55
N THR A 16 13.78 7.02 -26.80
CA THR A 16 12.91 7.84 -26.11
C THR A 16 12.34 7.20 -25.01
N SER A 17 12.98 6.69 -24.21
CA SER A 17 12.35 6.20 -23.09
C SER A 17 11.91 7.30 -22.30
N PRO A 18 10.79 7.38 -21.93
CA PRO A 18 10.23 8.43 -21.18
C PRO A 18 10.77 8.34 -19.84
N SER A 19 11.43 9.20 -19.50
CA SER A 19 11.92 9.15 -18.25
C SER A 19 10.91 9.31 -17.35
N ALA A 20 10.70 8.56 -16.58
CA ALA A 20 9.73 8.70 -15.68
C ALA A 20 10.10 9.67 -14.72
N MET A 21 9.74 10.81 -14.88
CA MET A 21 10.00 11.71 -13.96
C MET A 21 9.16 11.53 -12.82
N ALA A 22 9.62 11.34 -11.70
CA ALA A 22 8.86 11.28 -10.49
C ALA A 22 8.24 12.61 -10.25
N THR A 23 6.99 12.67 -10.04
CA THR A 23 6.34 13.94 -9.79
C THR A 23 5.57 13.85 -8.49
N VAL A 24 5.32 14.99 -7.90
CA VAL A 24 4.54 15.04 -6.69
C VAL A 24 3.14 14.52 -6.95
N ASP A 25 2.57 14.88 -8.06
CA ASP A 25 1.24 14.42 -8.36
C ASP A 25 1.20 12.91 -8.59
N GLY A 26 2.22 12.39 -9.22
CA GLY A 26 2.30 10.95 -9.42
C GLY A 26 2.40 10.21 -8.10
N GLU A 27 3.22 10.70 -7.21
CA GLU A 27 3.35 10.07 -5.92
C GLU A 27 2.02 10.12 -5.16
N ARG A 28 1.37 11.26 -5.18
CA ARG A 28 0.12 11.39 -4.44
C ARG A 28 -0.94 10.46 -5.01
N ALA A 29 -0.97 10.28 -6.30
CA ALA A 29 -1.92 9.36 -6.91
C ALA A 29 -1.66 7.94 -6.45
N GLU A 30 -0.40 7.56 -6.37
CA GLU A 30 -0.08 6.22 -5.94
C GLU A 30 -0.42 6.01 -4.46
N LEU A 31 -0.21 7.02 -3.64
CA LEU A 31 -0.56 6.89 -2.24
C LEU A 31 -2.08 6.77 -2.05
N LYS A 32 -2.85 7.48 -2.87
CA LYS A 32 -4.29 7.32 -2.81
C LYS A 32 -4.71 5.93 -3.23
N LEU A 33 -3.98 5.34 -4.16
CA LEU A 33 -4.27 4.00 -4.58
C LEU A 33 -3.99 3.02 -3.45
N ILE A 34 -2.92 3.24 -2.71
CA ILE A 34 -2.62 2.42 -1.55
C ILE A 34 -3.77 2.52 -0.55
N GLN A 35 -4.29 3.71 -0.31
CA GLN A 35 -5.42 3.86 0.60
C GLN A 35 -6.61 3.05 0.14
N ARG A 36 -6.87 3.04 -1.15
CA ARG A 36 -7.99 2.26 -1.64
C ARG A 36 -7.78 0.77 -1.46
N HIS A 37 -6.54 0.32 -1.60
CA HIS A 37 -6.27 -1.08 -1.40
C HIS A 37 -6.36 -1.47 0.08
N ILE A 38 -6.03 -0.55 0.97
CA ILE A 38 -6.20 -0.82 2.39
C ILE A 38 -7.69 -0.99 2.70
N GLN A 39 -8.55 -0.22 2.06
CA GLN A 39 -9.98 -0.42 2.27
C GLN A 39 -10.42 -1.81 1.85
N LYS A 40 -9.82 -2.34 0.79
CA LYS A 40 -10.15 -3.65 0.38
C LYS A 40 -9.62 -4.67 1.37
N LEU A 41 -8.51 -4.39 2.01
CA LEU A 41 -7.98 -5.28 3.02
C LEU A 41 -8.94 -5.42 4.20
N TYR A 42 -9.64 -4.37 4.57
CA TYR A 42 -10.60 -4.50 5.67
C TYR A 42 -11.67 -5.55 5.32
N TYR A 43 -12.11 -5.56 4.09
CA TYR A 43 -13.08 -6.54 3.67
C TYR A 43 -12.49 -7.94 3.76
N LEU A 44 -11.25 -8.11 3.35
CA LEU A 44 -10.62 -9.42 3.41
C LEU A 44 -10.38 -9.86 4.85
N ILE A 45 -10.08 -8.93 5.73
CA ILE A 45 -9.90 -9.22 7.13
C ILE A 45 -11.21 -9.71 7.73
N ASP A 46 -12.32 -9.07 7.37
CA ASP A 46 -13.59 -9.52 7.85
C ASP A 46 -13.90 -10.93 7.37
N ARG A 47 -13.57 -11.22 6.12
CA ARG A 47 -13.80 -12.54 5.60
C ARG A 47 -12.94 -13.58 6.31
N ALA A 48 -11.70 -13.25 6.58
CA ALA A 48 -10.82 -14.17 7.27
C ALA A 48 -11.34 -14.44 8.68
N GLU A 49 -11.83 -13.40 9.33
CA GLU A 49 -12.31 -13.56 10.67
C GLU A 49 -13.55 -14.45 10.69
N GLN A 50 -14.39 -14.34 9.69
CA GLN A 50 -15.56 -15.18 9.63
C GLN A 50 -15.22 -16.65 9.42
N GLU A 51 -14.07 -16.92 8.84
CA GLU A 51 -13.65 -18.28 8.62
C GLU A 51 -12.81 -18.82 9.78
N ALA A 52 -12.56 -18.03 10.77
CA ALA A 52 -11.68 -18.44 11.84
C ALA A 52 -12.32 -19.54 12.70
N ASP A 53 -11.49 -20.48 13.09
CA ASP A 53 -11.99 -21.55 13.93
C ASP A 53 -11.74 -21.13 15.36
N VAL A 54 -12.78 -20.75 16.05
CA VAL A 54 -12.65 -20.24 17.41
C VAL A 54 -12.17 -21.29 18.39
N ARG A 55 -12.12 -22.53 17.97
CA ARG A 55 -11.64 -23.55 18.87
C ARG A 55 -10.14 -23.74 18.86
N GLN A 56 -9.46 -23.08 17.96
CA GLN A 56 -8.03 -23.21 17.95
C GLN A 56 -7.42 -22.54 19.14
N SER A 57 -6.33 -23.07 19.63
CA SER A 57 -5.71 -22.47 20.80
C SER A 57 -5.01 -21.18 20.45
N HIS A 58 -4.56 -21.00 19.25
CA HIS A 58 -3.96 -19.75 18.86
C HIS A 58 -4.92 -19.03 17.94
N GLN A 59 -5.35 -17.88 18.32
CA GLN A 59 -6.27 -17.11 17.52
C GLN A 59 -5.55 -15.90 16.97
N PHE A 60 -5.86 -15.54 15.76
CA PHE A 60 -5.26 -14.34 15.17
C PHE A 60 -6.01 -13.13 15.69
N TYR A 61 -5.28 -12.09 16.05
CA TYR A 61 -5.91 -10.92 16.66
C TYR A 61 -6.30 -9.94 15.58
N TYR A 62 -7.48 -10.10 15.02
CA TYR A 62 -7.92 -9.28 13.89
C TYR A 62 -8.11 -7.82 14.26
N ASP A 63 -8.52 -7.53 15.48
CA ASP A 63 -8.70 -6.15 15.87
C ASP A 63 -7.37 -5.39 15.91
N ALA A 64 -6.29 -6.07 16.29
CA ALA A 64 -4.97 -5.42 16.27
C ALA A 64 -4.57 -5.11 14.83
N LEU A 65 -4.85 -6.02 13.92
CA LEU A 65 -4.52 -5.76 12.52
C LEU A 65 -5.34 -4.59 11.99
N ARG A 66 -6.62 -4.53 12.32
CA ARG A 66 -7.45 -3.42 11.88
C ARG A 66 -6.94 -2.10 12.43
N ALA A 67 -6.53 -2.10 13.69
CA ALA A 67 -6.02 -0.86 14.29
C ALA A 67 -4.72 -0.43 13.65
N ASP A 68 -3.86 -1.39 13.33
CA ASP A 68 -2.59 -1.04 12.69
C ASP A 68 -2.84 -0.48 11.30
N LEU A 69 -3.78 -1.06 10.55
CA LEU A 69 -4.08 -0.54 9.23
C LEU A 69 -4.69 0.86 9.32
N ALA A 70 -5.48 1.11 10.36
CA ALA A 70 -6.04 2.46 10.53
C ALA A 70 -4.93 3.46 10.80
N ASP A 71 -3.93 3.06 11.56
CA ASP A 71 -2.81 3.97 11.81
C ASP A 71 -2.01 4.22 10.54
N ILE A 72 -1.84 3.19 9.72
CA ILE A 72 -1.13 3.37 8.46
C ILE A 72 -1.93 4.30 7.55
N GLU A 73 -3.24 4.10 7.48
CA GLU A 73 -4.04 4.98 6.66
C GLU A 73 -3.98 6.41 7.15
N SER A 74 -3.99 6.59 8.44
CA SER A 74 -3.91 7.93 9.02
C SER A 74 -2.59 8.59 8.65
N GLY A 75 -1.51 7.83 8.67
CA GLY A 75 -0.21 8.40 8.27
C GLY A 75 -0.21 8.85 6.83
N ILE A 76 -0.81 8.07 5.95
CA ILE A 76 -0.89 8.46 4.56
C ILE A 76 -1.76 9.70 4.42
N ASP A 77 -2.86 9.74 5.15
CA ASP A 77 -3.76 10.88 5.06
C ASP A 77 -3.10 12.16 5.54
N VAL A 78 -2.30 12.08 6.59
CA VAL A 78 -1.58 13.26 7.07
C VAL A 78 -0.65 13.79 5.98
N TYR A 79 0.02 12.90 5.27
CA TYR A 79 0.91 13.34 4.21
C TYR A 79 0.13 13.96 3.05
N LEU A 80 -1.00 13.36 2.70
CA LEU A 80 -1.75 13.85 1.56
C LEU A 80 -2.54 15.11 1.90
N ASN A 81 -2.95 15.26 3.13
CA ASN A 81 -3.79 16.39 3.52
C ASN A 81 -3.32 17.01 4.82
N PRO A 82 -2.16 17.60 4.81
CA PRO A 82 -1.57 18.07 6.06
C PRO A 82 -2.40 19.13 6.77
N SER A 83 -3.11 19.92 6.00
CA SER A 83 -3.87 20.97 6.64
C SER A 83 -5.05 20.42 7.41
N ARG A 84 -5.53 19.22 7.09
CA ARG A 84 -6.65 18.74 7.76
C ARG A 84 -6.28 17.86 8.90
N ALA A 85 -5.16 17.26 8.86
CA ALA A 85 -4.86 16.31 9.81
C ALA A 85 -4.56 16.75 11.17
N GLY A 86 -4.11 17.82 11.38
CA GLY A 86 -3.74 18.21 12.68
C GLY A 86 -2.64 17.34 13.16
N ALA A 87 -2.22 17.49 14.30
CA ALA A 87 -1.12 16.76 14.76
C ALA A 87 -1.52 15.53 15.44
N LYS A 88 -1.67 14.44 14.78
CA LYS A 88 -2.00 13.28 15.41
C LYS A 88 -0.75 12.56 15.77
N PRO A 89 -0.58 12.09 16.93
CA PRO A 89 0.66 11.43 17.32
C PRO A 89 0.80 10.12 16.60
N VAL A 90 1.99 9.78 16.26
CA VAL A 90 2.24 8.56 15.58
C VAL A 90 2.38 7.48 16.63
N ARG A 91 1.69 6.39 16.48
CA ARG A 91 1.77 5.30 17.41
C ARG A 91 2.49 4.17 16.75
N PRO A 92 3.30 3.42 17.44
CA PRO A 92 3.93 2.27 16.83
C PRO A 92 2.89 1.20 16.54
N LEU A 93 3.09 0.45 15.51
CA LEU A 93 2.18 -0.62 15.19
C LEU A 93 2.37 -1.74 16.19
N SER A 94 1.34 -2.52 16.39
CA SER A 94 1.41 -3.51 17.40
C SER A 94 2.35 -4.64 17.04
N GLY A 95 2.32 -5.11 15.85
CA GLY A 95 3.20 -6.18 15.45
C GLY A 95 2.90 -7.52 16.07
N ASP A 96 1.95 -7.61 16.93
CA ASP A 96 1.62 -8.83 17.60
C ASP A 96 0.16 -9.18 17.34
N TYR A 97 -0.09 -10.16 16.55
CA TYR A 97 -1.44 -10.51 16.17
C TYR A 97 -1.91 -11.84 16.69
N LEU A 98 -1.30 -12.32 17.77
CA LEU A 98 -1.78 -13.53 18.39
C LEU A 98 -2.54 -13.23 19.66
N LEU A 99 -3.77 -13.67 19.68
CA LEU A 99 -4.53 -13.42 20.87
C LEU A 99 -4.17 -14.47 21.88
N GLY A 100 -4.21 -14.11 23.10
CA GLY A 100 -3.92 -15.03 24.13
C GLY A 100 -2.47 -15.21 24.45
N GLN A 101 -1.62 -14.52 23.85
CA GLN A 101 -0.33 -14.59 24.11
C GLN A 101 -0.03 -13.67 25.11
N GLY A 102 0.05 -13.62 25.92
CA GLY A 102 0.15 -12.82 26.94
C GLY A 102 0.89 -11.78 26.87
N ASN A 103 0.99 -11.18 27.00
CA ASN A 103 1.63 -10.36 26.86
C ASN A 103 2.06 -10.00 27.83
N GLU A 104 2.39 -10.14 28.22
CA GLU A 104 2.90 -9.91 29.16
C GLU A 104 3.69 -9.18 29.03
#